data_a69edeb9113320f4d2e504c41a699fe7
#
_entry.id   a69edeb9113320f4d2e504c41a699fe7
#
_cell.length_a   1.000
_cell.length_b   1.000
_cell.length_c   1.000
_cell.angle_alpha   90.00
_cell.angle_beta   90.00
_cell.angle_gamma   90.00
#
_symmetry.space_group_name_H-M   'P 1'
#
loop_
_entity.id
_entity.type
_entity.pdbx_description
1 polymer ?
#
loop_
_entity_poly.entity_id
_entity_poly.type
_entity_poly.pdbx_seq_one_letter_code
_entity_poly.pdbx_strand_id
1 'polypeptide(L)'
;MMKQCPVCNGSGDKERQVGKYCLLKCRVCNFIYANVTDREIEQVNFNFGEFVKCHYREVQSSIDVLWFDSISRSLTRGKEGLKVLDIGCGNGVLLRQFQKRDCICFGSDPSPWAREYAEQYGYTLLPRIEEAGIAPNFFDIITTTSTLEHVARPLEHLKHIMAAVKHGGVVYLTIPNYGSLPIRLRLLQGRLVNPPAHCNYFTAKTLRNLFMQKGLKEEIAQVRVRSYGIPEIHAIYGWFSKKIPTTAHTSQSHKPKRTFLKKALINIYYWSGMPFGLGDKLEAWIIKK
;
A
#
# COMPACT_ATOMS: atom_id res chain seq x y z
N MET A 1 -18.88 23.03 -3.41
CA MET A 1 -19.26 22.40 -2.12
C MET A 1 -18.07 21.61 -1.59
N MET A 2 -17.88 21.55 -0.25
CA MET A 2 -16.87 20.66 0.33
C MET A 2 -17.29 19.20 0.18
N LYS A 3 -16.35 18.33 -0.18
CA LYS A 3 -16.58 16.89 -0.33
C LYS A 3 -17.03 16.27 1.00
N GLN A 4 -18.03 15.40 0.97
CA GLN A 4 -18.42 14.60 2.14
C GLN A 4 -17.35 13.55 2.46
N CYS A 5 -17.32 13.11 3.71
CA CYS A 5 -16.38 12.09 4.16
C CYS A 5 -16.58 10.77 3.39
N PRO A 6 -15.54 10.23 2.74
CA PRO A 6 -15.66 9.01 1.93
C PRO A 6 -15.86 7.72 2.75
N VAL A 7 -15.87 7.84 4.09
CA VAL A 7 -16.09 6.72 5.01
C VAL A 7 -17.50 6.72 5.62
N CYS A 8 -17.99 7.88 6.09
CA CYS A 8 -19.26 7.94 6.81
C CYS A 8 -20.23 9.00 6.28
N ASN A 9 -19.93 9.63 5.15
CA ASN A 9 -20.71 10.71 4.52
C ASN A 9 -20.93 11.96 5.41
N GLY A 10 -20.26 12.04 6.57
CA GLY A 10 -20.32 13.20 7.46
C GLY A 10 -19.62 14.42 6.86
N SER A 11 -19.97 15.62 7.35
CA SER A 11 -19.25 16.84 6.97
C SER A 11 -17.87 16.91 7.63
N GLY A 12 -16.94 17.61 6.98
CA GLY A 12 -15.60 17.84 7.50
C GLY A 12 -15.25 19.29 7.65
N ASP A 13 -14.41 19.60 8.62
CA ASP A 13 -13.80 20.91 8.78
C ASP A 13 -12.44 20.96 8.09
N LYS A 14 -12.01 22.17 7.74
CA LYS A 14 -10.68 22.38 7.20
C LYS A 14 -9.63 22.00 8.26
N GLU A 15 -8.83 20.98 7.95
CA GLU A 15 -7.71 20.55 8.78
C GLU A 15 -6.42 21.28 8.35
N ARG A 16 -6.19 21.37 7.01
CA ARG A 16 -4.94 21.89 6.50
C ARG A 16 -5.03 22.28 5.02
N GLN A 17 -4.32 23.34 4.64
CA GLN A 17 -4.10 23.70 3.23
C GLN A 17 -2.81 23.05 2.72
N VAL A 18 -2.86 22.46 1.51
CA VAL A 18 -1.72 21.84 0.82
C VAL A 18 -1.75 22.27 -0.64
N GLY A 19 -0.96 23.28 -0.99
CA GLY A 19 -1.04 23.92 -2.30
C GLY A 19 -2.46 24.44 -2.58
N LYS A 20 -3.04 24.08 -3.73
CA LYS A 20 -4.43 24.43 -4.08
C LYS A 20 -5.48 23.55 -3.40
N TYR A 21 -5.10 22.45 -2.77
CA TYR A 21 -6.00 21.49 -2.13
C TYR A 21 -6.18 21.76 -0.63
N CYS A 22 -7.30 21.32 -0.11
CA CYS A 22 -7.61 21.40 1.31
C CYS A 22 -7.81 19.99 1.87
N LEU A 23 -7.11 19.66 2.95
CA LEU A 23 -7.43 18.49 3.75
C LEU A 23 -8.58 18.82 4.69
N LEU A 24 -9.53 17.90 4.77
CA LEU A 24 -10.70 17.99 5.64
C LEU A 24 -10.62 16.90 6.70
N LYS A 25 -11.03 17.21 7.91
CA LYS A 25 -11.22 16.25 9.00
C LYS A 25 -12.69 16.07 9.29
N CYS A 26 -13.17 14.85 9.16
CA CYS A 26 -14.57 14.52 9.41
C CYS A 26 -14.96 14.77 10.86
N ARG A 27 -16.06 15.47 11.08
CA ARG A 27 -16.61 15.76 12.42
C ARG A 27 -17.14 14.51 13.13
N VAL A 28 -17.55 13.49 12.35
CA VAL A 28 -18.17 12.27 12.89
C VAL A 28 -17.12 11.20 13.21
N CYS A 29 -16.30 10.81 12.22
CA CYS A 29 -15.38 9.69 12.37
C CYS A 29 -13.90 10.08 12.51
N ASN A 30 -13.57 11.38 12.49
CA ASN A 30 -12.21 11.94 12.52
C ASN A 30 -11.32 11.50 11.37
N PHE A 31 -11.88 10.93 10.29
CA PHE A 31 -11.13 10.58 9.11
C PHE A 31 -10.63 11.83 8.38
N ILE A 32 -9.41 11.79 7.87
CA ILE A 32 -8.82 12.92 7.14
C ILE A 32 -8.77 12.56 5.66
N TYR A 33 -9.25 13.47 4.82
CA TYR A 33 -9.35 13.27 3.38
C TYR A 33 -9.14 14.59 2.63
N ALA A 34 -8.71 14.51 1.38
CA ALA A 34 -8.54 15.68 0.54
C ALA A 34 -9.87 16.10 -0.12
N ASN A 35 -10.09 17.41 -0.23
CA ASN A 35 -11.20 17.96 -1.01
C ASN A 35 -10.84 17.96 -2.50
N VAL A 36 -10.85 16.77 -3.09
CA VAL A 36 -10.54 16.47 -4.50
C VAL A 36 -11.72 15.78 -5.16
N THR A 37 -11.91 15.97 -6.46
CA THR A 37 -12.96 15.28 -7.21
C THR A 37 -12.54 13.86 -7.57
N ASP A 38 -13.53 12.98 -7.79
CA ASP A 38 -13.26 11.62 -8.23
C ASP A 38 -12.51 11.59 -9.56
N ARG A 39 -12.83 12.53 -10.48
CA ARG A 39 -12.13 12.71 -11.76
C ARG A 39 -10.64 13.05 -11.58
N GLU A 40 -10.30 13.94 -10.65
CA GLU A 40 -8.90 14.26 -10.35
C GLU A 40 -8.15 13.04 -9.81
N ILE A 41 -8.80 12.23 -8.96
CA ILE A 41 -8.22 10.98 -8.43
C ILE A 41 -7.96 9.99 -9.57
N GLU A 42 -8.93 9.76 -10.43
CA GLU A 42 -8.81 8.85 -11.57
C GLU A 42 -7.72 9.28 -12.55
N GLN A 43 -7.67 10.57 -12.89
CA GLN A 43 -6.66 11.11 -13.78
C GLN A 43 -5.24 10.96 -13.23
N VAL A 44 -5.06 11.18 -11.92
CA VAL A 44 -3.76 11.00 -11.28
C VAL A 44 -3.38 9.53 -11.24
N ASN A 45 -4.30 8.63 -10.88
CA ASN A 45 -4.03 7.19 -10.84
C ASN A 45 -3.64 6.64 -12.22
N PHE A 46 -4.29 7.12 -13.28
CA PHE A 46 -3.95 6.77 -14.65
C PHE A 46 -2.55 7.28 -15.05
N ASN A 47 -2.26 8.56 -14.76
CA ASN A 47 -0.98 9.20 -15.11
C ASN A 47 0.17 8.79 -14.18
N PHE A 48 -0.14 8.36 -12.94
CA PHE A 48 0.87 7.93 -11.97
C PHE A 48 1.69 6.74 -12.50
N GLY A 49 1.09 5.93 -13.37
CA GLY A 49 1.78 4.88 -14.10
C GLY A 49 2.97 5.36 -14.92
N GLU A 50 2.84 6.47 -15.65
CA GLU A 50 3.93 7.06 -16.45
C GLU A 50 5.09 7.53 -15.55
N PHE A 51 4.77 8.23 -14.46
CA PHE A 51 5.75 8.68 -13.47
C PHE A 51 6.49 7.50 -12.83
N VAL A 52 5.76 6.46 -12.49
CA VAL A 52 6.29 5.23 -11.88
C VAL A 52 7.14 4.45 -12.87
N LYS A 53 6.76 4.37 -14.16
CA LYS A 53 7.53 3.69 -15.21
C LYS A 53 8.97 4.23 -15.30
N CYS A 54 9.14 5.55 -15.19
CA CYS A 54 10.45 6.18 -15.21
C CYS A 54 11.26 5.94 -13.93
N HIS A 55 10.61 5.91 -12.77
CA HIS A 55 11.29 5.83 -11.46
C HIS A 55 11.46 4.38 -10.96
N TYR A 56 10.52 3.48 -11.27
CA TYR A 56 10.57 2.08 -10.80
C TYR A 56 11.47 1.17 -11.65
N ARG A 57 11.84 1.56 -12.87
CA ARG A 57 12.89 0.85 -13.61
C ARG A 57 14.24 0.86 -12.87
N GLU A 58 14.49 1.93 -12.08
CA GLU A 58 15.75 2.09 -11.34
C GLU A 58 15.66 1.65 -9.87
N VAL A 59 14.46 1.56 -9.29
CA VAL A 59 14.22 1.37 -7.84
C VAL A 59 13.51 0.04 -7.53
N GLN A 60 13.78 -1.01 -8.30
CA GLN A 60 13.65 -2.34 -7.70
C GLN A 60 14.81 -2.51 -6.71
N SER A 61 14.73 -1.76 -5.61
CA SER A 61 15.71 -1.91 -4.57
C SER A 61 15.64 -3.35 -4.09
N SER A 62 16.79 -3.96 -3.89
CA SER A 62 16.91 -5.29 -3.27
C SER A 62 16.16 -5.38 -1.93
N ILE A 63 15.73 -4.26 -1.39
CA ILE A 63 14.98 -4.05 -0.16
C ILE A 63 13.51 -4.40 -0.34
N ASP A 64 12.84 -3.84 -1.36
CA ASP A 64 11.42 -4.11 -1.59
C ASP A 64 11.19 -5.58 -1.96
N VAL A 65 12.07 -6.14 -2.78
CA VAL A 65 12.02 -7.57 -3.14
C VAL A 65 12.14 -8.47 -1.92
N LEU A 66 13.05 -8.17 -0.97
CA LEU A 66 13.22 -8.96 0.25
C LEU A 66 12.01 -8.82 1.19
N TRP A 67 11.43 -7.63 1.26
CA TRP A 67 10.22 -7.41 2.04
C TRP A 67 9.03 -8.16 1.46
N PHE A 68 8.79 -8.05 0.15
CA PHE A 68 7.74 -8.77 -0.54
C PHE A 68 7.93 -10.30 -0.49
N ASP A 69 9.18 -10.79 -0.53
CA ASP A 69 9.48 -12.19 -0.29
C ASP A 69 9.07 -12.64 1.12
N SER A 70 9.39 -11.83 2.13
CA SER A 70 8.99 -12.10 3.53
C SER A 70 7.47 -12.10 3.70
N ILE A 71 6.76 -11.12 3.11
CA ILE A 71 5.30 -11.03 3.17
C ILE A 71 4.64 -12.22 2.48
N SER A 72 5.04 -12.55 1.26
CA SER A 72 4.46 -13.67 0.53
C SER A 72 4.67 -15.00 1.28
N ARG A 73 5.85 -15.22 1.86
CA ARG A 73 6.13 -16.39 2.72
C ARG A 73 5.22 -16.46 3.94
N SER A 74 5.03 -15.31 4.59
CA SER A 74 4.18 -15.22 5.80
C SER A 74 2.70 -15.45 5.48
N LEU A 75 2.24 -15.02 4.30
CA LEU A 75 0.86 -15.17 3.86
C LEU A 75 0.54 -16.59 3.38
N THR A 76 1.45 -17.20 2.61
CA THR A 76 1.23 -18.56 2.08
C THR A 76 1.38 -19.64 3.14
N ARG A 77 2.23 -19.40 4.16
CA ARG A 77 2.51 -20.40 5.23
C ARG A 77 2.89 -21.78 4.69
N GLY A 78 3.60 -21.82 3.55
CA GLY A 78 4.00 -23.08 2.90
C GLY A 78 2.91 -23.77 2.10
N LYS A 79 1.73 -23.19 1.93
CA LYS A 79 0.67 -23.72 1.07
C LYS A 79 0.93 -23.33 -0.37
N GLU A 80 0.65 -24.25 -1.29
CA GLU A 80 0.75 -24.08 -2.75
C GLU A 80 -0.64 -23.99 -3.38
N GLY A 81 -0.71 -23.58 -4.65
CA GLY A 81 -1.95 -23.51 -5.43
C GLY A 81 -2.93 -22.44 -4.94
N LEU A 82 -2.52 -21.55 -4.06
CA LEU A 82 -3.39 -20.48 -3.54
C LEU A 82 -3.68 -19.45 -4.65
N LYS A 83 -4.94 -19.01 -4.74
CA LYS A 83 -5.36 -17.91 -5.59
C LYS A 83 -5.08 -16.58 -4.89
N VAL A 84 -4.21 -15.78 -5.46
CA VAL A 84 -3.78 -14.51 -4.91
C VAL A 84 -4.14 -13.37 -5.84
N LEU A 85 -4.77 -12.31 -5.30
CA LEU A 85 -5.00 -11.06 -6.00
C LEU A 85 -4.16 -9.95 -5.35
N ASP A 86 -3.41 -9.19 -6.16
CA ASP A 86 -2.75 -7.95 -5.73
C ASP A 86 -3.45 -6.75 -6.36
N ILE A 87 -4.06 -5.89 -5.55
CA ILE A 87 -4.77 -4.69 -5.98
C ILE A 87 -3.82 -3.50 -5.91
N GLY A 88 -3.66 -2.78 -7.03
CA GLY A 88 -2.58 -1.82 -7.22
C GLY A 88 -1.25 -2.54 -7.47
N CYS A 89 -1.28 -3.59 -8.27
CA CYS A 89 -0.13 -4.51 -8.45
C CYS A 89 1.07 -3.86 -9.14
N GLY A 90 0.87 -2.74 -9.83
CA GLY A 90 1.93 -2.04 -10.55
C GLY A 90 2.71 -2.97 -11.48
N ASN A 91 4.02 -3.07 -11.28
CA ASN A 91 4.91 -3.93 -12.06
C ASN A 91 4.97 -5.40 -11.60
N GLY A 92 4.05 -5.84 -10.75
CA GLY A 92 3.90 -7.22 -10.31
C GLY A 92 5.03 -7.76 -9.42
N VAL A 93 5.83 -6.91 -8.77
CA VAL A 93 6.95 -7.39 -7.92
C VAL A 93 6.47 -8.31 -6.81
N LEU A 94 5.37 -7.98 -6.14
CA LEU A 94 4.79 -8.82 -5.09
C LEU A 94 4.22 -10.12 -5.67
N LEU A 95 3.51 -10.05 -6.80
CA LEU A 95 2.96 -11.24 -7.46
C LEU A 95 4.05 -12.23 -7.87
N ARG A 96 5.20 -11.74 -8.36
CA ARG A 96 6.35 -12.61 -8.67
C ARG A 96 6.89 -13.35 -7.43
N GLN A 97 6.74 -12.80 -6.21
CA GLN A 97 7.13 -13.54 -5.01
C GLN A 97 6.10 -14.62 -4.65
N PHE A 98 4.82 -14.42 -4.96
CA PHE A 98 3.79 -15.44 -4.83
C PHE A 98 3.93 -16.54 -5.90
N GLN A 99 4.27 -16.18 -7.15
CA GLN A 99 4.55 -17.18 -8.21
C GLN A 99 5.68 -18.13 -7.83
N LYS A 100 6.74 -17.65 -7.14
CA LYS A 100 7.82 -18.50 -6.61
C LYS A 100 7.37 -19.50 -5.55
N ARG A 101 6.12 -19.43 -5.13
CA ARG A 101 5.46 -20.29 -4.13
C ARG A 101 4.26 -21.01 -4.72
N ASP A 102 4.30 -21.21 -6.04
CA ASP A 102 3.30 -21.94 -6.81
C ASP A 102 1.86 -21.44 -6.59
N CYS A 103 1.71 -20.12 -6.39
CA CYS A 103 0.41 -19.47 -6.31
C CYS A 103 -0.12 -19.11 -7.70
N ILE A 104 -1.44 -19.18 -7.87
CA ILE A 104 -2.15 -18.68 -9.06
C ILE A 104 -2.38 -17.18 -8.85
N CYS A 105 -1.68 -16.37 -9.64
CA CYS A 105 -1.58 -14.93 -9.41
C CYS A 105 -2.48 -14.13 -10.34
N PHE A 106 -3.18 -13.15 -9.73
CA PHE A 106 -4.01 -12.16 -10.38
C PHE A 106 -3.56 -10.77 -9.92
N GLY A 107 -3.54 -9.81 -10.85
CA GLY A 107 -3.26 -8.41 -10.57
C GLY A 107 -4.45 -7.53 -10.94
N SER A 108 -4.57 -6.37 -10.33
CA SER A 108 -5.47 -5.30 -10.75
C SER A 108 -4.77 -3.96 -10.58
N ASP A 109 -4.68 -3.18 -11.64
CA ASP A 109 -4.05 -1.85 -11.63
C ASP A 109 -4.63 -0.99 -12.77
N PRO A 110 -4.99 0.28 -12.52
CA PRO A 110 -5.56 1.15 -13.55
C PRO A 110 -4.54 1.66 -14.57
N SER A 111 -3.25 1.49 -14.32
CA SER A 111 -2.20 1.98 -15.20
C SER A 111 -2.05 1.12 -16.46
N PRO A 112 -1.95 1.73 -17.65
CA PRO A 112 -1.86 1.00 -18.92
C PRO A 112 -0.64 0.06 -18.98
N TRP A 113 0.48 0.43 -18.37
CA TRP A 113 1.70 -0.35 -18.38
C TRP A 113 1.66 -1.61 -17.50
N ALA A 114 0.71 -1.73 -16.58
CA ALA A 114 0.53 -2.95 -15.78
C ALA A 114 0.25 -4.18 -16.66
N ARG A 115 -0.39 -3.97 -17.82
CA ARG A 115 -0.62 -5.04 -18.81
C ARG A 115 0.67 -5.60 -19.38
N GLU A 116 1.64 -4.73 -19.71
CA GLU A 116 2.96 -5.16 -20.22
C GLU A 116 3.66 -6.10 -19.23
N TYR A 117 3.57 -5.78 -17.93
CA TYR A 117 4.15 -6.62 -16.88
C TYR A 117 3.37 -7.91 -16.63
N ALA A 118 2.04 -7.87 -16.75
CA ALA A 118 1.21 -9.06 -16.62
C ALA A 118 1.54 -10.08 -17.73
N GLU A 119 1.68 -9.63 -18.96
CA GLU A 119 2.07 -10.45 -20.10
C GLU A 119 3.50 -10.96 -19.93
N GLN A 120 4.43 -10.09 -19.53
CA GLN A 120 5.84 -10.45 -19.32
C GLN A 120 6.04 -11.52 -18.24
N TYR A 121 5.28 -11.47 -17.16
CA TYR A 121 5.46 -12.33 -15.99
C TYR A 121 4.40 -13.42 -15.85
N GLY A 122 3.42 -13.48 -16.75
CA GLY A 122 2.46 -14.57 -16.84
C GLY A 122 1.45 -14.60 -15.68
N TYR A 123 0.95 -13.44 -15.23
CA TYR A 123 -0.18 -13.38 -14.31
C TYR A 123 -1.40 -12.76 -14.97
N THR A 124 -2.60 -13.12 -14.50
CA THR A 124 -3.85 -12.60 -15.05
C THR A 124 -4.11 -11.19 -14.55
N LEU A 125 -4.23 -10.19 -15.45
CA LEU A 125 -4.64 -8.84 -15.09
C LEU A 125 -6.16 -8.72 -15.16
N LEU A 126 -6.77 -8.33 -14.05
CA LEU A 126 -8.20 -8.06 -13.91
C LEU A 126 -8.51 -6.57 -14.01
N PRO A 127 -9.73 -6.17 -14.38
CA PRO A 127 -10.24 -4.82 -14.16
C PRO A 127 -10.21 -4.44 -12.67
N ARG A 128 -10.67 -3.23 -12.36
CA ARG A 128 -10.87 -2.83 -10.95
C ARG A 128 -11.78 -3.85 -10.26
N ILE A 129 -11.53 -4.10 -8.98
CA ILE A 129 -12.28 -5.11 -8.21
C ILE A 129 -13.80 -4.84 -8.22
N GLU A 130 -14.20 -3.58 -8.29
CA GLU A 130 -15.58 -3.14 -8.36
C GLU A 130 -16.26 -3.50 -9.70
N GLU A 131 -15.46 -3.67 -10.75
CA GLU A 131 -15.91 -3.87 -12.15
C GLU A 131 -15.66 -5.31 -12.64
N ALA A 132 -14.80 -6.04 -11.95
CA ALA A 132 -14.26 -7.32 -12.43
C ALA A 132 -15.27 -8.49 -12.41
N GLY A 133 -16.46 -8.31 -11.84
CA GLY A 133 -17.46 -9.37 -11.74
C GLY A 133 -16.96 -10.64 -11.02
N ILE A 134 -16.07 -10.48 -10.06
CA ILE A 134 -15.43 -11.59 -9.35
C ILE A 134 -16.46 -12.32 -8.51
N ALA A 135 -16.50 -13.65 -8.66
CA ALA A 135 -17.35 -14.49 -7.82
C ALA A 135 -16.99 -14.30 -6.33
N PRO A 136 -17.97 -14.26 -5.41
CA PRO A 136 -17.71 -14.22 -3.98
C PRO A 136 -16.82 -15.37 -3.54
N ASN A 137 -15.97 -15.15 -2.54
CA ASN A 137 -15.12 -16.18 -1.94
C ASN A 137 -14.16 -16.87 -2.95
N PHE A 138 -13.58 -16.11 -3.86
CA PHE A 138 -12.73 -16.66 -4.92
C PHE A 138 -11.25 -16.73 -4.56
N PHE A 139 -10.71 -15.70 -3.85
CA PHE A 139 -9.30 -15.61 -3.52
C PHE A 139 -8.97 -16.12 -2.12
N ASP A 140 -7.86 -16.82 -2.00
CA ASP A 140 -7.31 -17.24 -0.71
C ASP A 140 -6.61 -16.08 -0.01
N ILE A 141 -5.92 -15.24 -0.80
CA ILE A 141 -5.18 -14.07 -0.33
C ILE A 141 -5.50 -12.89 -1.25
N ILE A 142 -5.78 -11.73 -0.63
CA ILE A 142 -5.82 -10.46 -1.35
C ILE A 142 -4.80 -9.53 -0.71
N THR A 143 -3.93 -8.92 -1.53
CA THR A 143 -2.99 -7.90 -1.10
C THR A 143 -3.35 -6.55 -1.71
N THR A 144 -3.08 -5.47 -0.97
CA THR A 144 -3.23 -4.09 -1.46
C THR A 144 -2.19 -3.22 -0.75
N THR A 145 -1.12 -2.89 -1.46
CA THR A 145 0.04 -2.19 -0.90
C THR A 145 0.14 -0.79 -1.47
N SER A 146 0.06 0.24 -0.59
CA SER A 146 0.09 1.66 -0.99
C SER A 146 -0.94 1.98 -2.08
N THR A 147 -2.18 1.56 -1.88
CA THR A 147 -3.27 1.71 -2.85
C THR A 147 -4.48 2.41 -2.24
N LEU A 148 -4.86 2.05 -1.00
CA LEU A 148 -6.10 2.53 -0.39
C LEU A 148 -6.11 4.06 -0.17
N GLU A 149 -4.95 4.68 -0.05
CA GLU A 149 -4.79 6.14 0.00
C GLU A 149 -5.17 6.85 -1.31
N HIS A 150 -5.21 6.11 -2.42
CA HIS A 150 -5.54 6.60 -3.76
C HIS A 150 -7.00 6.31 -4.18
N VAL A 151 -7.78 5.62 -3.36
CA VAL A 151 -9.12 5.16 -3.68
C VAL A 151 -10.17 6.20 -3.27
N ALA A 152 -11.06 6.59 -4.18
CA ALA A 152 -12.08 7.61 -3.91
C ALA A 152 -13.02 7.24 -2.76
N ARG A 153 -13.38 5.95 -2.64
CA ARG A 153 -14.34 5.40 -1.66
C ARG A 153 -13.76 4.20 -0.93
N PRO A 154 -12.88 4.38 0.07
CA PRO A 154 -12.12 3.30 0.68
C PRO A 154 -12.98 2.27 1.44
N LEU A 155 -14.12 2.66 1.98
CA LEU A 155 -15.05 1.73 2.65
C LEU A 155 -15.70 0.77 1.65
N GLU A 156 -16.21 1.29 0.53
CA GLU A 156 -16.86 0.46 -0.49
C GLU A 156 -15.82 -0.45 -1.15
N HIS A 157 -14.64 0.07 -1.43
CA HIS A 157 -13.53 -0.72 -1.96
C HIS A 157 -13.18 -1.92 -1.07
N LEU A 158 -13.08 -1.71 0.24
CA LEU A 158 -12.84 -2.80 1.20
C LEU A 158 -13.99 -3.80 1.27
N LYS A 159 -15.24 -3.38 1.09
CA LYS A 159 -16.38 -4.30 1.01
C LYS A 159 -16.27 -5.24 -0.20
N HIS A 160 -15.89 -4.71 -1.38
CA HIS A 160 -15.64 -5.55 -2.56
C HIS A 160 -14.48 -6.53 -2.33
N ILE A 161 -13.40 -6.10 -1.68
CA ILE A 161 -12.28 -6.96 -1.28
C ILE A 161 -12.78 -8.08 -0.36
N MET A 162 -13.55 -7.75 0.68
CA MET A 162 -14.07 -8.73 1.62
C MET A 162 -15.06 -9.69 0.97
N ALA A 163 -15.85 -9.26 0.01
CA ALA A 163 -16.72 -10.16 -0.76
C ALA A 163 -15.91 -11.16 -1.60
N ALA A 164 -14.80 -10.73 -2.20
CA ALA A 164 -13.98 -11.54 -3.10
C ALA A 164 -13.05 -12.53 -2.37
N VAL A 165 -12.61 -12.24 -1.15
CA VAL A 165 -11.77 -13.15 -0.36
C VAL A 165 -12.60 -14.29 0.24
N LYS A 166 -12.04 -15.51 0.31
CA LYS A 166 -12.68 -16.70 0.88
C LYS A 166 -12.90 -16.58 2.39
N HIS A 167 -13.84 -17.34 2.92
CA HIS A 167 -13.95 -17.58 4.37
C HIS A 167 -12.62 -18.17 4.88
N GLY A 168 -12.11 -17.62 5.97
CA GLY A 168 -10.78 -17.95 6.48
C GLY A 168 -9.61 -17.40 5.64
N GLY A 169 -9.88 -16.79 4.50
CA GLY A 169 -8.89 -16.13 3.66
C GLY A 169 -8.35 -14.85 4.28
N VAL A 170 -7.24 -14.35 3.75
CA VAL A 170 -6.47 -13.25 4.34
C VAL A 170 -6.44 -12.06 3.39
N VAL A 171 -6.75 -10.88 3.93
CA VAL A 171 -6.47 -9.59 3.27
C VAL A 171 -5.29 -8.94 3.98
N TYR A 172 -4.27 -8.59 3.21
CA TYR A 172 -3.10 -7.85 3.69
C TYR A 172 -3.04 -6.48 3.02
N LEU A 173 -2.95 -5.43 3.81
CA LEU A 173 -2.79 -4.08 3.28
C LEU A 173 -1.68 -3.30 3.97
N THR A 174 -1.05 -2.40 3.21
CA THR A 174 -0.16 -1.37 3.76
C THR A 174 -0.50 -0.01 3.20
N ILE A 175 -0.38 1.03 4.03
CA ILE A 175 -0.65 2.42 3.67
C ILE A 175 0.27 3.37 4.44
N PRO A 176 0.50 4.59 3.94
CA PRO A 176 1.18 5.64 4.70
C PRO A 176 0.45 5.98 5.99
N ASN A 177 1.20 6.26 7.05
CA ASN A 177 0.65 6.65 8.34
C ASN A 177 0.67 8.17 8.51
N TYR A 178 -0.49 8.81 8.36
CA TYR A 178 -0.64 10.24 8.62
C TYR A 178 -0.42 10.63 10.10
N GLY A 179 -0.55 9.67 11.02
CA GLY A 179 -0.26 9.85 12.44
C GLY A 179 1.20 9.64 12.82
N SER A 180 2.10 9.45 11.88
CA SER A 180 3.52 9.20 12.13
C SER A 180 4.22 10.41 12.75
N LEU A 181 5.30 10.14 13.49
CA LEU A 181 6.07 11.19 14.16
C LEU A 181 6.57 12.27 13.20
N PRO A 182 7.13 11.94 12.02
CA PRO A 182 7.60 12.97 11.09
C PRO A 182 6.49 13.86 10.54
N ILE A 183 5.29 13.34 10.32
CA ILE A 183 4.16 14.15 9.88
C ILE A 183 3.71 15.07 11.01
N ARG A 184 3.65 14.59 12.25
CA ARG A 184 3.32 15.40 13.43
C ARG A 184 4.33 16.53 13.64
N LEU A 185 5.61 16.24 13.44
CA LEU A 185 6.71 17.21 13.52
C LEU A 185 6.88 18.06 12.24
N ARG A 186 6.04 17.85 11.22
CA ARG A 186 6.08 18.55 9.92
C ARG A 186 7.37 18.35 9.12
N LEU A 187 8.14 17.28 9.36
CA LEU A 187 9.42 17.00 8.72
C LEU A 187 9.30 16.37 7.31
N LEU A 188 8.26 15.55 7.04
CA LEU A 188 8.10 14.79 5.79
C LEU A 188 6.80 15.11 5.04
N GLN A 189 6.34 16.33 5.07
CA GLN A 189 5.02 16.70 4.56
C GLN A 189 4.84 16.43 3.06
N GLY A 190 5.84 16.72 2.23
CA GLY A 190 5.71 16.64 0.78
C GLY A 190 5.68 15.22 0.19
N ARG A 191 6.14 14.20 0.92
CA ARG A 191 6.18 12.82 0.42
C ARG A 191 4.92 12.01 0.75
N LEU A 192 4.35 12.22 1.94
CA LEU A 192 3.19 11.46 2.43
C LEU A 192 1.88 12.25 2.32
N VAL A 193 1.97 13.59 2.22
CA VAL A 193 0.82 14.48 2.09
C VAL A 193 0.87 15.13 0.71
N ASN A 194 0.34 14.43 -0.30
CA ASN A 194 0.46 14.79 -1.70
C ASN A 194 -0.90 14.69 -2.43
N PRO A 195 -1.90 15.58 -2.11
CA PRO A 195 -3.13 15.62 -2.90
C PRO A 195 -2.86 16.19 -4.32
N PRO A 196 -3.54 15.70 -5.37
CA PRO A 196 -4.67 14.76 -5.34
C PRO A 196 -4.26 13.29 -5.36
N ALA A 197 -2.97 12.93 -5.52
CA ALA A 197 -2.53 11.54 -5.58
C ALA A 197 -2.94 10.77 -4.31
N HIS A 198 -2.60 11.28 -3.13
CA HIS A 198 -3.16 10.78 -1.88
C HIS A 198 -4.44 11.55 -1.56
N CYS A 199 -5.58 10.90 -1.65
CA CYS A 199 -6.87 11.49 -1.29
C CYS A 199 -7.36 11.07 0.10
N ASN A 200 -6.79 10.02 0.70
CA ASN A 200 -7.13 9.51 2.03
C ASN A 200 -5.90 9.48 2.93
N TYR A 201 -6.07 9.94 4.18
CA TYR A 201 -4.99 10.06 5.14
C TYR A 201 -5.33 9.27 6.41
N PHE A 202 -4.73 8.10 6.52
CA PHE A 202 -5.01 7.16 7.59
C PHE A 202 -4.08 7.34 8.79
N THR A 203 -4.65 7.25 9.98
CA THR A 203 -3.93 6.98 11.22
C THR A 203 -4.28 5.57 11.69
N ALA A 204 -3.51 4.99 12.60
CA ALA A 204 -3.85 3.68 13.15
C ALA A 204 -5.26 3.63 13.76
N LYS A 205 -5.72 4.73 14.36
CA LYS A 205 -7.07 4.86 14.92
C LYS A 205 -8.13 4.88 13.82
N THR A 206 -7.97 5.73 12.80
CA THR A 206 -8.98 5.86 11.72
C THR A 206 -9.03 4.62 10.83
N LEU A 207 -7.91 3.91 10.65
CA LEU A 207 -7.89 2.62 9.96
C LEU A 207 -8.66 1.55 10.74
N ARG A 208 -8.46 1.44 12.06
CA ARG A 208 -9.27 0.53 12.90
C ARG A 208 -10.74 0.90 12.85
N ASN A 209 -11.08 2.17 12.91
CA ASN A 209 -12.47 2.63 12.82
C ASN A 209 -13.11 2.30 11.47
N LEU A 210 -12.34 2.30 10.38
CA LEU A 210 -12.82 1.90 9.06
C LEU A 210 -13.26 0.42 9.06
N PHE A 211 -12.48 -0.48 9.66
CA PHE A 211 -12.85 -1.89 9.78
C PHE A 211 -14.07 -2.14 10.68
N MET A 212 -14.42 -1.17 11.53
CA MET A 212 -15.60 -1.25 12.42
C MET A 212 -16.88 -0.69 11.77
N GLN A 213 -16.83 -0.23 10.52
CA GLN A 213 -18.00 0.27 9.82
C GLN A 213 -18.97 -0.87 9.47
N LYS A 214 -20.28 -0.55 9.48
CA LYS A 214 -21.35 -1.47 9.11
C LYS A 214 -21.15 -2.03 7.70
N GLY A 215 -21.38 -3.32 7.53
CA GLY A 215 -21.17 -4.05 6.27
C GLY A 215 -19.72 -4.46 6.01
N LEU A 216 -18.79 -4.07 6.88
CA LEU A 216 -17.41 -4.55 6.85
C LEU A 216 -17.07 -5.36 8.13
N LYS A 217 -17.45 -4.83 9.29
CA LYS A 217 -17.23 -5.46 10.60
C LYS A 217 -17.81 -6.88 10.68
N GLU A 218 -18.97 -7.09 10.08
CA GLU A 218 -19.69 -8.36 10.11
C GLU A 218 -18.92 -9.47 9.37
N GLU A 219 -18.14 -9.11 8.36
CA GLU A 219 -17.33 -10.01 7.53
C GLU A 219 -15.98 -10.36 8.17
N ILE A 220 -15.54 -9.62 9.18
CA ILE A 220 -14.19 -9.73 9.75
C ILE A 220 -14.22 -10.65 10.97
N ALA A 221 -13.46 -11.76 10.93
CA ALA A 221 -13.19 -12.61 12.08
C ALA A 221 -12.10 -12.04 12.97
N GLN A 222 -11.03 -11.56 12.36
CA GLN A 222 -9.88 -10.99 13.07
C GLN A 222 -9.26 -9.86 12.27
N VAL A 223 -8.84 -8.81 12.96
CA VAL A 223 -8.03 -7.74 12.36
C VAL A 223 -6.88 -7.35 13.29
N ARG A 224 -5.68 -7.27 12.73
CA ARG A 224 -4.49 -6.77 13.42
C ARG A 224 -3.93 -5.58 12.65
N VAL A 225 -3.85 -4.43 13.30
CA VAL A 225 -3.26 -3.21 12.74
C VAL A 225 -2.02 -2.86 13.56
N ARG A 226 -0.89 -2.69 12.88
CA ARG A 226 0.32 -2.16 13.50
C ARG A 226 0.91 -1.02 12.67
N SER A 227 1.69 -0.16 13.31
CA SER A 227 2.57 0.78 12.62
C SER A 227 3.99 0.25 12.63
N TYR A 228 4.72 0.50 11.57
CA TYR A 228 6.10 0.11 11.43
C TYR A 228 6.88 1.16 10.62
N GLY A 229 8.18 0.97 10.56
CA GLY A 229 9.07 1.85 9.83
C GLY A 229 9.60 2.99 10.68
N ILE A 230 10.91 3.25 10.53
CA ILE A 230 11.60 4.39 11.11
C ILE A 230 11.80 5.39 9.98
N PRO A 231 11.11 6.54 10.00
CA PRO A 231 11.07 7.48 8.87
C PRO A 231 12.44 7.97 8.40
N GLU A 232 13.37 8.06 9.33
CA GLU A 232 14.70 8.62 9.07
C GLU A 232 15.65 7.66 8.36
N ILE A 233 15.40 6.34 8.41
CA ILE A 233 16.26 5.37 7.73
C ILE A 233 16.19 5.54 6.21
N HIS A 234 15.03 5.84 5.63
CA HIS A 234 14.92 6.13 4.19
C HIS A 234 15.59 7.46 3.82
N ALA A 235 15.47 8.48 4.66
CA ALA A 235 16.14 9.76 4.45
C ALA A 235 17.67 9.63 4.58
N ILE A 236 18.14 8.90 5.57
CA ILE A 236 19.56 8.59 5.80
C ILE A 236 20.12 7.75 4.65
N TYR A 237 19.38 6.72 4.20
CA TYR A 237 19.81 5.90 3.06
C TYR A 237 19.86 6.69 1.75
N GLY A 238 18.88 7.56 1.49
CA GLY A 238 18.88 8.46 0.35
C GLY A 238 20.02 9.50 0.39
N TRP A 239 20.40 9.95 1.58
CA TRP A 239 21.54 10.85 1.78
C TRP A 239 22.89 10.14 1.56
N PHE A 240 23.05 8.91 2.05
CA PHE A 240 24.24 8.09 1.80
C PHE A 240 24.35 7.63 0.35
N SER A 241 23.24 7.33 -0.34
CA SER A 241 23.27 6.89 -1.74
C SER A 241 23.61 8.03 -2.71
N LYS A 242 23.24 9.28 -2.40
CA LYS A 242 23.61 10.46 -3.19
C LYS A 242 25.08 10.88 -3.06
N LYS A 243 25.79 10.42 -2.02
CA LYS A 243 27.22 10.74 -1.80
C LYS A 243 28.20 9.75 -2.42
N ILE A 244 27.75 8.73 -3.15
CA ILE A 244 28.63 7.83 -3.87
C ILE A 244 28.70 8.31 -5.32
N PRO A 245 29.83 8.93 -5.77
CA PRO A 245 30.00 9.30 -7.17
C PRO A 245 29.95 8.04 -8.03
N THR A 246 29.12 8.04 -9.05
CA THR A 246 29.11 7.00 -10.09
C THR A 246 30.28 7.23 -11.05
N THR A 247 31.50 6.97 -10.60
CA THR A 247 32.66 6.79 -11.48
C THR A 247 33.40 5.56 -11.02
N ALA A 248 33.14 4.45 -11.70
CA ALA A 248 34.14 3.44 -12.05
C ALA A 248 33.45 2.20 -12.63
N HIS A 249 33.55 2.04 -13.93
CA HIS A 249 33.68 0.72 -14.53
C HIS A 249 34.91 0.06 -13.90
N THR A 250 34.72 -1.03 -13.17
CA THR A 250 35.71 -2.12 -13.11
C THR A 250 35.20 -3.27 -12.22
N SER A 251 35.29 -4.49 -12.81
CA SER A 251 35.54 -5.82 -12.25
C SER A 251 34.72 -6.31 -11.04
N GLN A 252 34.10 -7.44 -11.28
CA GLN A 252 33.59 -8.42 -10.31
C GLN A 252 34.62 -8.70 -9.20
N SER A 253 34.26 -8.45 -7.95
CA SER A 253 34.84 -9.17 -6.82
C SER A 253 33.92 -9.11 -5.58
N HIS A 254 33.56 -10.27 -5.05
CA HIS A 254 33.08 -10.63 -3.72
C HIS A 254 32.52 -9.52 -2.80
N LYS A 255 31.17 -9.46 -2.66
CA LYS A 255 30.51 -8.62 -1.65
C LYS A 255 29.53 -9.40 -0.74
N PRO A 256 29.95 -10.35 0.12
CA PRO A 256 29.03 -11.02 1.05
C PRO A 256 28.63 -10.12 2.25
N LYS A 257 29.50 -9.23 2.73
CA LYS A 257 29.25 -8.41 3.94
C LYS A 257 28.18 -7.31 3.77
N ARG A 258 28.06 -6.73 2.56
CA ARG A 258 27.08 -5.68 2.28
C ARG A 258 25.62 -6.17 2.26
N THR A 259 25.40 -7.44 1.89
CA THR A 259 24.08 -8.07 1.84
C THR A 259 23.54 -8.38 3.23
N PHE A 260 24.42 -8.80 4.16
CA PHE A 260 24.03 -9.09 5.54
C PHE A 260 23.60 -7.81 6.29
N LEU A 261 24.39 -6.75 6.18
CA LEU A 261 24.04 -5.46 6.82
C LEU A 261 22.74 -4.86 6.27
N LYS A 262 22.54 -4.96 4.95
CA LYS A 262 21.26 -4.57 4.32
C LYS A 262 20.08 -5.38 4.86
N LYS A 263 20.20 -6.70 4.97
CA LYS A 263 19.16 -7.57 5.53
C LYS A 263 18.88 -7.24 7.00
N ALA A 264 19.90 -6.97 7.80
CA ALA A 264 19.74 -6.59 9.19
C ALA A 264 19.02 -5.24 9.34
N LEU A 265 19.40 -4.22 8.57
CA LEU A 265 18.72 -2.90 8.57
C LEU A 265 17.27 -3.00 8.11
N ILE A 266 16.99 -3.84 7.12
CA ILE A 266 15.62 -4.10 6.64
C ILE A 266 14.81 -4.76 7.75
N ASN A 267 15.36 -5.77 8.41
CA ASN A 267 14.67 -6.42 9.51
C ASN A 267 14.40 -5.43 10.65
N ILE A 268 15.38 -4.61 11.03
CA ILE A 268 15.18 -3.55 12.02
C ILE A 268 14.06 -2.59 11.58
N TYR A 269 14.06 -2.14 10.33
CA TYR A 269 13.04 -1.22 9.81
C TYR A 269 11.63 -1.81 9.84
N TYR A 270 11.47 -3.04 9.32
CA TYR A 270 10.15 -3.66 9.21
C TYR A 270 9.68 -4.36 10.48
N TRP A 271 10.62 -4.81 11.33
CA TRP A 271 10.28 -5.49 12.59
C TRP A 271 10.30 -4.57 13.80
N SER A 272 10.85 -3.36 13.72
CA SER A 272 10.69 -2.35 14.76
C SER A 272 9.24 -1.87 14.76
N GLY A 273 8.37 -2.61 15.43
CA GLY A 273 7.03 -2.12 15.74
C GLY A 273 7.18 -0.81 16.53
N MET A 274 6.82 0.31 15.90
CA MET A 274 6.84 1.59 16.62
C MET A 274 5.63 1.65 17.55
N PRO A 275 5.85 1.75 18.88
CA PRO A 275 4.76 1.90 19.82
C PRO A 275 3.94 3.16 19.51
N PHE A 276 2.72 3.20 19.99
CA PHE A 276 1.80 4.35 19.87
C PHE A 276 1.42 4.77 18.43
N GLY A 277 1.65 3.92 17.43
CA GLY A 277 1.30 4.23 16.05
C GLY A 277 2.19 5.30 15.40
N LEU A 278 3.44 5.45 15.83
CA LEU A 278 4.36 6.50 15.37
C LEU A 278 5.19 6.15 14.13
N GLY A 279 5.16 4.89 13.67
CA GLY A 279 5.83 4.47 12.43
C GLY A 279 5.27 5.16 11.19
N ASP A 280 6.05 5.25 10.12
CA ASP A 280 5.69 5.95 8.89
C ASP A 280 4.68 5.21 8.01
N LYS A 281 4.52 3.90 8.23
CA LYS A 281 3.54 3.05 7.57
C LYS A 281 2.63 2.33 8.56
N LEU A 282 1.42 2.03 8.09
CA LEU A 282 0.49 1.11 8.74
C LEU A 282 0.41 -0.15 7.91
N GLU A 283 0.27 -1.28 8.58
CA GLU A 283 -0.16 -2.52 7.94
C GLU A 283 -1.38 -3.08 8.67
N ALA A 284 -2.23 -3.78 7.93
CA ALA A 284 -3.32 -4.55 8.50
C ALA A 284 -3.36 -5.96 7.91
N TRP A 285 -3.61 -6.92 8.78
CA TRP A 285 -3.90 -8.32 8.49
C TRP A 285 -5.34 -8.57 8.89
N ILE A 286 -6.17 -8.97 7.93
CA ILE A 286 -7.60 -9.15 8.11
C ILE A 286 -7.93 -10.58 7.72
N ILE A 287 -8.62 -11.29 8.59
CA ILE A 287 -9.12 -12.65 8.33
C ILE A 287 -10.63 -12.54 8.18
N LYS A 288 -11.17 -13.04 7.06
CA LYS A 288 -12.61 -13.15 6.84
C LYS A 288 -13.22 -14.24 7.71
N LYS A 289 -14.46 -14.01 8.19
CA LYS A 289 -15.26 -15.04 8.88
C LYS A 289 -15.55 -16.23 7.99
#